data_1579b78c34f5e4846f000360de7a755a
#
_entry.id   1579b78c34f5e4846f000360de7a755a
#
_cell.length_a   1.000
_cell.length_b   1.000
_cell.length_c   1.000
_cell.angle_alpha   90.00
_cell.angle_beta   90.00
_cell.angle_gamma   90.00
#
_symmetry.space_group_name_H-M   'P 1'
#
loop_
_entity.id
_entity.type
_entity.pdbx_description
1 polymer ?
#
loop_
_entity_poly.entity_id
_entity_poly.type
_entity_poly.pdbx_seq_one_letter_code
_entity_poly.pdbx_strand_id
1 'polypeptide(L)'
;TTVVRGEDHLSNTPRQIHIQNALGYDSLEYAHLPMVLGQDKKRLSKRNAVTSLQDYFDQGYLESSMINMLARLGWSKGDKEIFYLDDLISDFRIQEVQKAGAIFDPSKLDWINNHHLAALAFDEFKKRLIPFLDVLGLDYMQKQNNSEIIAAMRSSKPNLLGVAQDLIPYFSELSSYDDKAAKKFLIG
;
A
#
# COMPACT_ATOMS: atom_id res chain seq x y z
N THR A 1 -15.21 1.30 26.87
CA THR A 1 -15.10 1.39 25.41
C THR A 1 -14.26 2.60 25.05
N THR A 2 -13.35 2.47 24.10
CA THR A 2 -12.39 3.51 23.69
C THR A 2 -12.78 4.06 22.31
N VAL A 3 -12.72 5.38 22.12
CA VAL A 3 -12.90 6.06 20.84
C VAL A 3 -11.53 6.47 20.29
N VAL A 4 -11.13 5.89 19.14
CA VAL A 4 -9.90 6.25 18.43
C VAL A 4 -10.28 6.97 17.13
N ARG A 5 -9.76 8.20 16.93
CA ARG A 5 -10.11 9.03 15.78
C ARG A 5 -9.04 10.06 15.46
N GLY A 6 -9.17 10.79 14.36
CA GLY A 6 -8.25 11.87 14.00
C GLY A 6 -8.33 13.07 14.97
N GLU A 7 -7.23 13.79 15.12
CA GLU A 7 -7.13 14.98 15.97
C GLU A 7 -8.02 16.14 15.52
N ASP A 8 -8.50 16.15 14.28
CA ASP A 8 -9.50 17.11 13.78
C ASP A 8 -10.83 17.07 14.57
N HIS A 9 -11.07 15.99 15.31
CA HIS A 9 -12.20 15.85 16.23
C HIS A 9 -11.90 16.24 17.68
N LEU A 10 -10.69 16.70 18.00
CA LEU A 10 -10.29 17.05 19.37
C LEU A 10 -11.21 18.13 19.97
N SER A 11 -11.55 19.16 19.19
CA SER A 11 -12.46 20.25 19.63
C SER A 11 -13.90 19.79 19.91
N ASN A 12 -14.32 18.64 19.37
CA ASN A 12 -15.64 18.07 19.60
C ASN A 12 -15.71 17.27 20.91
N THR A 13 -14.58 16.79 21.41
CA THR A 13 -14.50 15.85 22.54
C THR A 13 -15.12 16.43 23.82
N PRO A 14 -14.86 17.69 24.25
CA PRO A 14 -15.47 18.24 25.44
C PRO A 14 -17.00 18.27 25.38
N ARG A 15 -17.55 18.64 24.22
CA ARG A 15 -19.02 18.67 24.02
C ARG A 15 -19.61 17.26 24.13
N GLN A 16 -18.94 16.27 23.57
CA GLN A 16 -19.41 14.87 23.62
C GLN A 16 -19.35 14.32 25.05
N ILE A 17 -18.30 14.63 25.81
CA ILE A 17 -18.19 14.25 27.22
C ILE A 17 -19.32 14.89 28.04
N HIS A 18 -19.63 16.17 27.83
CA HIS A 18 -20.75 16.81 28.52
C HIS A 18 -22.09 16.17 28.19
N ILE A 19 -22.35 15.80 26.94
CA ILE A 19 -23.58 15.11 26.54
C ILE A 19 -23.64 13.73 27.19
N GLN A 20 -22.56 12.96 27.20
CA GLN A 20 -22.48 11.65 27.84
C GLN A 20 -22.83 11.74 29.34
N ASN A 21 -22.20 12.70 30.03
CA ASN A 21 -22.45 12.91 31.46
C ASN A 21 -23.93 13.31 31.73
N ALA A 22 -24.50 14.19 30.90
CA ALA A 22 -25.90 14.61 31.01
C ALA A 22 -26.89 13.47 30.77
N LEU A 23 -26.54 12.48 29.95
CA LEU A 23 -27.31 11.29 29.66
C LEU A 23 -27.08 10.15 30.66
N GLY A 24 -26.16 10.31 31.61
CA GLY A 24 -25.81 9.29 32.61
C GLY A 24 -25.04 8.11 32.04
N TYR A 25 -24.36 8.27 30.91
CA TYR A 25 -23.51 7.22 30.36
C TYR A 25 -22.12 7.21 31.02
N ASP A 26 -21.50 6.03 31.06
CA ASP A 26 -20.14 5.85 31.54
C ASP A 26 -19.14 6.63 30.67
N SER A 27 -18.10 7.15 31.31
CA SER A 27 -17.04 7.85 30.63
C SER A 27 -16.32 6.95 29.62
N LEU A 28 -16.13 7.45 28.39
CA LEU A 28 -15.32 6.82 27.36
C LEU A 28 -13.87 7.32 27.43
N GLU A 29 -12.94 6.45 27.06
CA GLU A 29 -11.57 6.85 26.78
C GLU A 29 -11.48 7.38 25.35
N TYR A 30 -10.72 8.46 25.15
CA TYR A 30 -10.51 9.06 23.84
C TYR A 30 -9.02 9.05 23.46
N ALA A 31 -8.71 8.55 22.27
CA ALA A 31 -7.41 8.65 21.65
C ALA A 31 -7.53 9.44 20.34
N HIS A 32 -6.71 10.48 20.18
CA HIS A 32 -6.66 11.29 18.97
C HIS A 32 -5.35 11.04 18.25
N LEU A 33 -5.43 10.48 17.04
CA LEU A 33 -4.28 10.23 16.19
C LEU A 33 -3.93 11.49 15.39
N PRO A 34 -2.64 11.73 15.09
CA PRO A 34 -2.21 12.86 14.30
C PRO A 34 -2.77 12.82 12.88
N MET A 35 -2.80 13.99 12.23
CA MET A 35 -3.20 14.09 10.83
C MET A 35 -2.19 13.41 9.91
N VAL A 36 -2.70 12.74 8.90
CA VAL A 36 -1.89 12.26 7.78
C VAL A 36 -1.73 13.40 6.78
N LEU A 37 -0.48 13.73 6.49
CA LEU A 37 -0.08 14.83 5.61
C LEU A 37 0.45 14.29 4.29
N GLY A 38 0.24 15.03 3.21
CA GLY A 38 0.94 14.82 1.96
C GLY A 38 2.39 15.33 2.00
N GLN A 39 3.14 15.14 0.91
CA GLN A 39 4.52 15.64 0.79
C GLN A 39 4.60 17.16 0.86
N ASP A 40 3.53 17.87 0.50
CA ASP A 40 3.37 19.31 0.66
C ASP A 40 3.10 19.76 2.11
N LYS A 41 3.14 18.83 3.06
CA LYS A 41 2.83 19.04 4.49
C LYS A 41 1.41 19.53 4.76
N LYS A 42 0.52 19.47 3.78
CA LYS A 42 -0.90 19.74 3.96
C LYS A 42 -1.67 18.45 4.23
N ARG A 43 -2.86 18.58 4.82
CA ARG A 43 -3.75 17.44 5.04
C ARG A 43 -3.93 16.64 3.75
N LEU A 44 -3.70 15.34 3.79
CA LEU A 44 -3.95 14.46 2.67
C LEU A 44 -5.44 14.53 2.28
N SER A 45 -5.72 14.85 1.03
CA SER A 45 -7.10 15.01 0.55
C SER A 45 -7.29 14.30 -0.78
N LYS A 46 -8.53 13.86 -1.05
CA LYS A 46 -8.93 13.18 -2.29
C LYS A 46 -8.59 13.97 -3.58
N ARG A 47 -8.35 15.27 -3.48
CA ARG A 47 -8.03 16.12 -4.64
C ARG A 47 -6.57 16.06 -5.07
N ASN A 48 -5.67 15.62 -4.20
CA ASN A 48 -4.22 15.77 -4.40
C ASN A 48 -3.48 14.44 -4.50
N ALA A 49 -4.12 13.30 -4.24
CA ALA A 49 -3.49 11.97 -4.34
C ALA A 49 -4.53 10.86 -4.32
N VAL A 50 -4.13 9.67 -4.74
CA VAL A 50 -4.78 8.40 -4.40
C VAL A 50 -4.89 8.33 -2.88
N THR A 51 -6.10 8.32 -2.33
CA THR A 51 -6.33 8.39 -0.87
C THR A 51 -7.26 7.31 -0.35
N SER A 52 -7.84 6.52 -1.25
CA SER A 52 -8.66 5.36 -0.90
C SER A 52 -7.76 4.12 -0.82
N LEU A 53 -7.95 3.29 0.20
CA LEU A 53 -7.30 1.97 0.26
C LEU A 53 -7.65 1.11 -0.97
N GLN A 54 -8.89 1.24 -1.46
CA GLN A 54 -9.34 0.51 -2.65
C GLN A 54 -8.49 0.83 -3.88
N ASP A 55 -8.17 2.11 -4.09
CA ASP A 55 -7.36 2.53 -5.24
C ASP A 55 -5.94 1.91 -5.21
N TYR A 56 -5.39 1.67 -4.02
CA TYR A 56 -4.11 0.96 -3.86
C TYR A 56 -4.27 -0.54 -4.12
N PHE A 57 -5.35 -1.17 -3.63
CA PHE A 57 -5.62 -2.58 -3.92
C PHE A 57 -5.88 -2.82 -5.40
N ASP A 58 -6.58 -1.92 -6.07
CA ASP A 58 -6.82 -1.98 -7.53
C ASP A 58 -5.52 -1.85 -8.34
N GLN A 59 -4.49 -1.22 -7.76
CA GLN A 59 -3.14 -1.20 -8.33
C GLN A 59 -2.29 -2.41 -7.93
N GLY A 60 -2.78 -3.28 -7.06
CA GLY A 60 -2.09 -4.49 -6.63
C GLY A 60 -1.06 -4.27 -5.51
N TYR A 61 -1.29 -3.27 -4.65
CA TYR A 61 -0.59 -3.22 -3.37
C TYR A 61 -1.18 -4.26 -2.42
N LEU A 62 -0.34 -4.88 -1.62
CA LEU A 62 -0.74 -5.91 -0.66
C LEU A 62 -1.35 -5.29 0.60
N GLU A 63 -2.32 -5.97 1.18
CA GLU A 63 -2.93 -5.60 2.45
C GLU A 63 -1.89 -5.48 3.58
N SER A 64 -0.94 -6.42 3.62
CA SER A 64 0.16 -6.42 4.59
C SER A 64 1.06 -5.19 4.46
N SER A 65 1.29 -4.71 3.24
CA SER A 65 2.08 -3.51 2.96
C SER A 65 1.35 -2.25 3.41
N MET A 66 0.03 -2.19 3.17
CA MET A 66 -0.79 -1.08 3.63
C MET A 66 -0.85 -1.02 5.15
N ILE A 67 -1.02 -2.14 5.83
CA ILE A 67 -1.00 -2.23 7.30
C ILE A 67 0.36 -1.77 7.83
N ASN A 68 1.46 -2.25 7.25
CA ASN A 68 2.81 -1.83 7.63
C ASN A 68 3.00 -0.31 7.44
N MET A 69 2.61 0.23 6.29
CA MET A 69 2.71 1.67 6.00
C MET A 69 1.87 2.50 6.98
N LEU A 70 0.61 2.11 7.22
CA LEU A 70 -0.29 2.81 8.14
C LEU A 70 0.23 2.79 9.58
N ALA A 71 0.78 1.67 10.06
CA ALA A 71 1.39 1.60 11.38
C ALA A 71 2.58 2.56 11.51
N ARG A 72 3.38 2.70 10.44
CA ARG A 72 4.53 3.62 10.39
C ARG A 72 4.14 5.11 10.31
N LEU A 73 2.88 5.43 10.01
CA LEU A 73 2.39 6.79 10.04
C LEU A 73 2.21 7.26 11.50
N GLY A 74 3.32 7.54 12.14
CA GLY A 74 3.35 8.07 13.52
C GLY A 74 3.83 7.09 14.58
N TRP A 75 4.16 5.84 14.23
CA TRP A 75 4.77 4.89 15.15
C TRP A 75 6.04 4.28 14.56
N SER A 76 7.01 3.96 15.41
CA SER A 76 8.26 3.30 15.02
C SER A 76 8.78 2.43 16.14
N LYS A 77 9.55 1.41 15.78
CA LYS A 77 10.27 0.54 16.73
C LYS A 77 11.74 0.45 16.32
N GLY A 78 12.55 1.37 16.87
CA GLY A 78 13.95 1.50 16.47
C GLY A 78 14.07 1.72 14.96
N ASP A 79 15.02 1.02 14.34
CA ASP A 79 15.30 1.11 12.90
C ASP A 79 14.49 0.10 12.05
N LYS A 80 13.59 -0.68 12.69
CA LYS A 80 12.77 -1.65 11.97
C LYS A 80 11.77 -0.93 11.06
N GLU A 81 11.77 -1.31 9.79
CA GLU A 81 10.95 -0.69 8.76
C GLU A 81 9.85 -1.62 8.24
N ILE A 82 10.13 -2.93 8.20
CA ILE A 82 9.21 -3.95 7.71
C ILE A 82 8.59 -4.66 8.91
N PHE A 83 7.27 -4.62 8.96
CA PHE A 83 6.44 -5.24 9.97
C PHE A 83 5.41 -6.15 9.33
N TYR A 84 5.27 -7.34 9.87
CA TYR A 84 4.15 -8.23 9.60
C TYR A 84 3.08 -8.06 10.68
N LEU A 85 1.89 -8.59 10.44
CA LEU A 85 0.77 -8.41 11.37
C LEU A 85 1.09 -8.90 12.79
N ASP A 86 1.77 -10.04 12.90
CA ASP A 86 2.16 -10.61 14.21
C ASP A 86 3.16 -9.71 14.96
N ASP A 87 4.09 -9.07 14.25
CA ASP A 87 4.99 -8.07 14.82
C ASP A 87 4.19 -6.89 15.40
N LEU A 88 3.20 -6.39 14.63
CA LEU A 88 2.38 -5.27 15.05
C LEU A 88 1.47 -5.63 16.23
N ILE A 89 0.89 -6.82 16.26
CA ILE A 89 0.08 -7.29 17.39
C ILE A 89 0.93 -7.35 18.67
N SER A 90 2.18 -7.80 18.57
CA SER A 90 3.07 -7.91 19.72
C SER A 90 3.60 -6.56 20.19
N ASP A 91 3.97 -5.69 19.26
CA ASP A 91 4.84 -4.53 19.49
C ASP A 91 4.11 -3.20 19.51
N PHE A 92 3.05 -3.04 18.70
CA PHE A 92 2.35 -1.77 18.56
C PHE A 92 1.68 -1.35 19.88
N ARG A 93 1.92 -0.11 20.29
CA ARG A 93 1.27 0.52 21.44
C ARG A 93 0.76 1.90 21.02
N ILE A 94 -0.53 2.13 21.16
CA ILE A 94 -1.17 3.40 20.78
C ILE A 94 -0.60 4.60 21.54
N GLN A 95 -0.11 4.36 22.75
CA GLN A 95 0.51 5.39 23.60
C GLN A 95 1.85 5.87 23.05
N GLU A 96 2.50 5.08 22.19
CA GLU A 96 3.79 5.39 21.57
C GLU A 96 3.62 6.12 20.23
N VAL A 97 2.39 6.29 19.75
CA VAL A 97 2.13 7.04 18.52
C VAL A 97 2.51 8.50 18.73
N GLN A 98 3.32 9.02 17.80
CA GLN A 98 3.80 10.41 17.83
C GLN A 98 2.63 11.38 17.71
N LYS A 99 2.76 12.55 18.36
CA LYS A 99 1.73 13.60 18.30
C LYS A 99 1.82 14.47 17.05
N ALA A 100 2.95 14.47 16.37
CA ALA A 100 3.16 15.24 15.15
C ALA A 100 2.50 14.56 13.95
N GLY A 101 2.00 15.37 13.01
CA GLY A 101 1.44 14.85 11.75
C GLY A 101 2.47 14.04 10.97
N ALA A 102 2.06 12.87 10.48
CA ALA A 102 2.90 11.96 9.72
C ALA A 102 2.75 12.22 8.23
N ILE A 103 3.88 12.31 7.51
CA ILE A 103 3.88 12.48 6.05
C ILE A 103 3.72 11.11 5.39
N PHE A 104 2.70 10.98 4.57
CA PHE A 104 2.53 9.81 3.69
C PHE A 104 3.44 9.97 2.48
N ASP A 105 4.41 9.08 2.36
CA ASP A 105 5.34 9.03 1.24
C ASP A 105 5.02 7.82 0.34
N PRO A 106 4.51 8.03 -0.89
CA PRO A 106 4.25 6.96 -1.84
C PRO A 106 5.49 6.12 -2.17
N SER A 107 6.67 6.74 -2.28
CA SER A 107 7.91 6.01 -2.58
C SER A 107 8.29 5.05 -1.44
N LYS A 108 7.97 5.42 -0.21
CA LYS A 108 8.15 4.53 0.94
C LYS A 108 7.16 3.36 0.90
N LEU A 109 5.91 3.61 0.49
CA LEU A 109 4.94 2.54 0.30
C LEU A 109 5.37 1.58 -0.81
N ASP A 110 5.88 2.09 -1.94
CA ASP A 110 6.44 1.28 -3.03
C ASP A 110 7.54 0.35 -2.53
N TRP A 111 8.47 0.89 -1.75
CA TRP A 111 9.56 0.12 -1.17
C TRP A 111 9.06 -0.95 -0.20
N ILE A 112 8.11 -0.62 0.69
CA ILE A 112 7.49 -1.57 1.61
C ILE A 112 6.78 -2.67 0.82
N ASN A 113 5.98 -2.30 -0.20
CA ASN A 113 5.23 -3.26 -0.99
C ASN A 113 6.14 -4.22 -1.75
N ASN A 114 7.23 -3.73 -2.31
CA ASN A 114 8.24 -4.57 -2.95
C ASN A 114 8.82 -5.62 -1.99
N HIS A 115 9.08 -5.23 -0.73
CA HIS A 115 9.53 -6.15 0.31
C HIS A 115 8.52 -7.25 0.61
N HIS A 116 7.25 -6.87 0.80
CA HIS A 116 6.18 -7.84 1.06
C HIS A 116 5.92 -8.75 -0.14
N LEU A 117 5.94 -8.22 -1.38
CA LEU A 117 5.84 -9.02 -2.60
C LEU A 117 6.99 -10.03 -2.71
N ALA A 118 8.22 -9.60 -2.45
CA ALA A 118 9.39 -10.46 -2.49
C ALA A 118 9.37 -11.58 -1.43
N ALA A 119 8.69 -11.37 -0.31
CA ALA A 119 8.55 -12.36 0.76
C ALA A 119 7.48 -13.43 0.50
N LEU A 120 6.54 -13.21 -0.43
CA LEU A 120 5.51 -14.21 -0.75
C LEU A 120 6.14 -15.50 -1.30
N ALA A 121 5.55 -16.65 -1.04
CA ALA A 121 5.84 -17.84 -1.83
C ALA A 121 5.45 -17.60 -3.31
N PHE A 122 6.17 -18.24 -4.24
CA PHE A 122 5.95 -17.98 -5.68
C PHE A 122 4.50 -18.27 -6.12
N ASP A 123 3.91 -19.35 -5.63
CA ASP A 123 2.53 -19.72 -5.97
C ASP A 123 1.52 -18.70 -5.47
N GLU A 124 1.72 -18.14 -4.27
CA GLU A 124 0.86 -17.09 -3.76
C GLU A 124 1.05 -15.77 -4.53
N PHE A 125 2.29 -15.42 -4.89
CA PHE A 125 2.56 -14.28 -5.77
C PHE A 125 1.86 -14.43 -7.11
N LYS A 126 2.01 -15.58 -7.77
CA LYS A 126 1.38 -15.90 -9.05
C LYS A 126 -0.15 -15.83 -8.95
N LYS A 127 -0.73 -16.42 -7.91
CA LYS A 127 -2.18 -16.37 -7.66
C LYS A 127 -2.70 -14.93 -7.55
N ARG A 128 -1.97 -14.05 -6.88
CA ARG A 128 -2.34 -12.63 -6.74
C ARG A 128 -2.12 -11.82 -8.01
N LEU A 129 -1.18 -12.22 -8.86
CA LEU A 129 -0.88 -11.56 -10.13
C LEU A 129 -1.91 -11.89 -11.22
N ILE A 130 -2.43 -13.12 -11.25
CA ILE A 130 -3.36 -13.62 -12.29
C ILE A 130 -4.51 -12.66 -12.58
N PRO A 131 -5.26 -12.11 -11.60
CA PRO A 131 -6.35 -11.19 -11.90
C PRO A 131 -5.94 -9.96 -12.71
N PHE A 132 -4.71 -9.48 -12.52
CA PHE A 132 -4.17 -8.34 -13.28
C PHE A 132 -3.78 -8.73 -14.71
N LEU A 133 -3.27 -9.95 -14.91
CA LEU A 133 -3.01 -10.50 -16.25
C LEU A 133 -4.32 -10.68 -17.03
N ASP A 134 -5.36 -11.20 -16.38
CA ASP A 134 -6.68 -11.43 -16.98
C ASP A 134 -7.33 -10.10 -17.39
N VAL A 135 -7.26 -9.04 -16.56
CA VAL A 135 -7.78 -7.71 -16.88
C VAL A 135 -7.06 -7.11 -18.10
N LEU A 136 -5.77 -7.39 -18.27
CA LEU A 136 -4.98 -6.96 -19.42
C LEU A 136 -5.15 -7.87 -20.65
N GLY A 137 -5.95 -8.94 -20.55
CA GLY A 137 -6.20 -9.89 -21.62
C GLY A 137 -4.96 -10.69 -22.04
N LEU A 138 -4.03 -10.92 -21.11
CA LEU A 138 -2.76 -11.60 -21.40
C LEU A 138 -2.94 -13.13 -21.32
N ASP A 139 -2.65 -13.83 -22.42
CA ASP A 139 -2.70 -15.28 -22.49
C ASP A 139 -1.39 -15.92 -21.96
N TYR A 140 -1.21 -15.83 -20.65
CA TYR A 140 -0.03 -16.36 -19.97
C TYR A 140 -0.01 -17.89 -19.89
N MET A 141 -1.18 -18.56 -20.08
CA MET A 141 -1.30 -20.02 -19.95
C MET A 141 -0.67 -20.77 -21.15
N GLN A 142 -0.66 -20.19 -22.32
CA GLN A 142 -0.15 -20.83 -23.53
C GLN A 142 1.38 -20.83 -23.64
N LYS A 143 2.09 -20.02 -22.88
CA LYS A 143 3.56 -19.97 -22.91
C LYS A 143 4.16 -21.08 -22.06
N GLN A 144 5.03 -21.89 -22.63
CA GLN A 144 5.68 -23.01 -21.94
C GLN A 144 6.48 -22.57 -20.70
N ASN A 145 7.15 -21.41 -20.76
CA ASN A 145 8.02 -20.88 -19.69
C ASN A 145 7.34 -19.75 -18.89
N ASN A 146 6.00 -19.75 -18.77
CA ASN A 146 5.26 -18.67 -18.13
C ASN A 146 5.71 -18.44 -16.68
N SER A 147 5.97 -19.47 -15.90
CA SER A 147 6.38 -19.39 -14.51
C SER A 147 7.78 -18.79 -14.36
N GLU A 148 8.71 -19.12 -15.25
CA GLU A 148 10.07 -18.56 -15.24
C GLU A 148 10.05 -17.07 -15.59
N ILE A 149 9.27 -16.69 -16.60
CA ILE A 149 9.10 -15.28 -17.01
C ILE A 149 8.47 -14.47 -15.85
N ILE A 150 7.40 -14.97 -15.24
CA ILE A 150 6.74 -14.31 -14.11
C ILE A 150 7.71 -14.21 -12.93
N ALA A 151 8.49 -15.25 -12.63
CA ALA A 151 9.47 -15.24 -11.55
C ALA A 151 10.57 -14.20 -11.80
N ALA A 152 11.07 -14.08 -13.02
CA ALA A 152 12.09 -13.09 -13.39
C ALA A 152 11.58 -11.65 -13.26
N MET A 153 10.30 -11.41 -13.54
CA MET A 153 9.68 -10.08 -13.51
C MET A 153 9.09 -9.69 -12.16
N ARG A 154 9.16 -10.56 -11.16
CA ARG A 154 8.51 -10.39 -9.85
C ARG A 154 8.81 -9.06 -9.15
N SER A 155 10.01 -8.54 -9.32
CA SER A 155 10.49 -7.30 -8.69
C SER A 155 10.67 -6.16 -9.69
N SER A 156 10.08 -6.25 -10.89
CA SER A 156 10.22 -5.22 -11.93
C SER A 156 9.50 -3.93 -11.55
N LYS A 157 8.41 -4.04 -10.81
CA LYS A 157 7.58 -2.92 -10.35
C LYS A 157 7.18 -3.10 -8.89
N PRO A 158 6.84 -2.00 -8.22
CA PRO A 158 6.48 -2.03 -6.79
C PRO A 158 5.08 -2.62 -6.51
N ASN A 159 4.23 -2.83 -7.53
CA ASN A 159 2.87 -3.35 -7.39
C ASN A 159 2.51 -4.33 -8.50
N LEU A 160 1.47 -5.15 -8.28
CA LEU A 160 1.12 -6.24 -9.19
C LEU A 160 0.62 -5.75 -10.56
N LEU A 161 -0.10 -4.64 -10.63
CA LEU A 161 -0.53 -4.07 -11.90
C LEU A 161 0.68 -3.65 -12.76
N GLY A 162 1.66 -3.00 -12.15
CA GLY A 162 2.90 -2.63 -12.85
C GLY A 162 3.67 -3.85 -13.34
N VAL A 163 3.78 -4.90 -12.51
CA VAL A 163 4.39 -6.18 -12.94
C VAL A 163 3.63 -6.79 -14.12
N ALA A 164 2.28 -6.81 -14.06
CA ALA A 164 1.46 -7.32 -15.15
C ALA A 164 1.64 -6.52 -16.44
N GLN A 165 1.78 -5.19 -16.36
CA GLN A 165 2.08 -4.33 -17.50
C GLN A 165 3.45 -4.61 -18.10
N ASP A 166 4.48 -4.83 -17.28
CA ASP A 166 5.81 -5.21 -17.76
C ASP A 166 5.84 -6.61 -18.40
N LEU A 167 4.85 -7.45 -18.13
CA LEU A 167 4.70 -8.77 -18.75
C LEU A 167 4.01 -8.74 -20.12
N ILE A 168 3.40 -7.61 -20.54
CA ILE A 168 2.73 -7.48 -21.85
C ILE A 168 3.60 -7.97 -23.01
N PRO A 169 4.90 -7.55 -23.15
CA PRO A 169 5.72 -7.97 -24.27
C PRO A 169 5.99 -9.48 -24.34
N TYR A 170 5.82 -10.18 -23.22
CA TYR A 170 6.09 -11.61 -23.13
C TYR A 170 4.87 -12.48 -23.42
N PHE A 171 3.65 -11.95 -23.19
CA PHE A 171 2.41 -12.68 -23.28
C PHE A 171 1.42 -12.15 -24.34
N SER A 172 1.78 -11.11 -25.07
CA SER A 172 1.03 -10.59 -26.21
C SER A 172 1.87 -10.52 -27.47
N GLU A 173 1.25 -10.48 -28.64
CA GLU A 173 1.93 -10.13 -29.86
C GLU A 173 2.23 -8.63 -29.88
N LEU A 174 3.47 -8.28 -30.15
CA LEU A 174 3.87 -6.87 -30.27
C LEU A 174 3.37 -6.32 -31.61
N SER A 175 2.43 -5.37 -31.57
CA SER A 175 1.85 -4.74 -32.75
C SER A 175 2.77 -3.73 -33.45
N SER A 176 3.77 -3.22 -32.73
CA SER A 176 4.77 -2.29 -33.26
C SER A 176 6.04 -2.27 -32.40
N TYR A 177 7.15 -1.92 -33.00
CA TYR A 177 8.44 -1.68 -32.34
C TYR A 177 8.77 -0.19 -32.42
N ASP A 178 9.46 0.34 -31.40
CA ASP A 178 10.11 1.64 -31.53
C ASP A 178 11.20 1.57 -32.62
N ASP A 179 11.01 2.36 -33.70
CA ASP A 179 11.90 2.32 -34.86
C ASP A 179 13.37 2.62 -34.53
N LYS A 180 13.64 3.46 -33.55
CA LYS A 180 14.99 3.78 -33.11
C LYS A 180 15.63 2.62 -32.35
N ALA A 181 14.83 1.99 -31.45
CA ALA A 181 15.28 0.80 -30.73
C ALA A 181 15.49 -0.39 -31.68
N ALA A 182 14.57 -0.62 -32.62
CA ALA A 182 14.69 -1.66 -33.64
C ALA A 182 15.93 -1.48 -34.48
N LYS A 183 16.23 -0.27 -34.98
CA LYS A 183 17.44 0.05 -35.72
C LYS A 183 18.71 -0.16 -34.90
N LYS A 184 18.69 0.18 -33.62
CA LYS A 184 19.88 0.10 -32.77
C LYS A 184 20.20 -1.33 -32.30
N PHE A 185 19.19 -2.16 -32.06
CA PHE A 185 19.37 -3.44 -31.38
C PHE A 185 19.01 -4.68 -32.24
N LEU A 186 18.24 -4.52 -33.33
CA LEU A 186 17.78 -5.64 -34.17
C LEU A 186 18.35 -5.60 -35.60
N ILE A 187 18.78 -4.44 -36.09
CA ILE A 187 19.20 -4.23 -37.50
C ILE A 187 20.65 -3.73 -37.58
N GLY A 188 21.27 -3.45 -36.42
CA GLY A 188 22.63 -2.94 -36.31
C GLY A 188 23.75 -3.95 -36.65
#